data_5fb01c749f77c30141e2d80259ac7ee5
#
_entry.id   5fb01c749f77c30141e2d80259ac7ee5
#
_cell.length_a   1.000
_cell.length_b   1.000
_cell.length_c   1.000
_cell.angle_alpha   90.00
_cell.angle_beta   90.00
_cell.angle_gamma   90.00
#
_symmetry.space_group_name_H-M   'P 1'
#
loop_
_entity.id
_entity.type
_entity.pdbx_description
1 polymer ?
#
loop_
_entity_poly.entity_id
_entity_poly.type
_entity_poly.pdbx_seq_one_letter_code
_entity_poly.pdbx_strand_id
1 'polypeptide(L)'
;MCSYNLINGTWACQNSKTQNGILKTDFGFQGFIVSDWTATHSGVNAVNSGEDMDMPGDVTFGSLTSFFGQNLTAGVNNGSIANERLDDMAERIVASWFLLEQDQDYPEVSFDSFRRPGGANNSHVNVQEDHYK
;
A
#
# COMPACT_ATOMS: atom_id res chain seq x y z
N MET A 1 -6.24 -0.45 -5.81
CA MET A 1 -4.86 -0.73 -6.26
C MET A 1 -4.63 -0.03 -7.57
N CYS A 2 -3.56 0.75 -7.71
CA CYS A 2 -3.21 1.39 -8.97
C CYS A 2 -2.36 0.47 -9.84
N SER A 3 -2.55 0.56 -11.16
CA SER A 3 -2.06 -0.41 -12.15
C SER A 3 -0.90 0.12 -12.99
N TYR A 4 -0.33 -0.74 -13.84
CA TYR A 4 0.89 -0.46 -14.61
C TYR A 4 0.71 0.49 -15.79
N ASN A 5 -0.53 0.72 -16.22
CA ASN A 5 -0.84 1.46 -17.44
C ASN A 5 -0.76 2.97 -17.27
N LEU A 6 -0.70 3.64 -18.40
CA LEU A 6 -0.91 5.08 -18.46
C LEU A 6 -2.41 5.42 -18.57
N ILE A 7 -2.81 6.50 -17.90
CA ILE A 7 -4.13 7.12 -18.01
C ILE A 7 -3.90 8.52 -18.58
N ASN A 8 -4.31 8.73 -19.81
CA ASN A 8 -4.09 9.99 -20.54
C ASN A 8 -2.62 10.49 -20.46
N GLY A 9 -1.67 9.57 -20.70
CA GLY A 9 -0.24 9.89 -20.72
C GLY A 9 0.47 9.97 -19.37
N THR A 10 -0.25 9.74 -18.26
CA THR A 10 0.32 9.73 -16.89
C THR A 10 0.17 8.35 -16.30
N TRP A 11 1.21 7.84 -15.65
CA TRP A 11 1.14 6.54 -14.94
C TRP A 11 -0.01 6.50 -13.94
N ALA A 12 -0.74 5.40 -13.87
CA ALA A 12 -1.92 5.26 -13.01
C ALA A 12 -1.61 5.61 -11.55
N CYS A 13 -0.46 5.17 -11.01
CA CYS A 13 -0.05 5.43 -9.63
C CYS A 13 0.38 6.89 -9.37
N GLN A 14 0.52 7.72 -10.39
CA GLN A 14 0.79 9.16 -10.23
C GLN A 14 -0.24 10.04 -10.96
N ASN A 15 -1.45 9.51 -11.19
CA ASN A 15 -2.53 10.26 -11.81
C ASN A 15 -3.45 10.89 -10.75
N SER A 16 -3.20 12.15 -10.41
CA SER A 16 -3.95 12.86 -9.38
C SER A 16 -5.44 13.01 -9.70
N LYS A 17 -5.80 13.15 -11.01
CA LYS A 17 -7.21 13.24 -11.38
C LYS A 17 -8.00 12.00 -11.01
N THR A 18 -7.43 10.81 -11.21
CA THR A 18 -8.12 9.56 -10.89
C THR A 18 -8.07 9.24 -9.40
N GLN A 19 -6.93 9.45 -8.75
CA GLN A 19 -6.74 9.07 -7.35
C GLN A 19 -7.31 10.10 -6.38
N ASN A 20 -6.85 11.34 -6.45
CA ASN A 20 -7.34 12.41 -5.56
C ASN A 20 -8.71 12.92 -6.00
N GLY A 21 -8.88 13.23 -7.29
CA GLY A 21 -10.12 13.80 -7.80
C GLY A 21 -11.28 12.81 -7.74
N ILE A 22 -11.27 11.83 -8.63
CA ILE A 22 -12.42 10.94 -8.78
C ILE A 22 -12.59 10.02 -7.56
N LEU A 23 -11.54 9.28 -7.19
CA LEU A 23 -11.68 8.25 -6.16
C LEU A 23 -11.83 8.85 -4.75
N LYS A 24 -10.85 9.67 -4.31
CA LYS A 24 -10.88 10.20 -2.94
C LYS A 24 -11.88 11.32 -2.75
N THR A 25 -12.03 12.25 -3.72
CA THR A 25 -12.93 13.41 -3.58
C THR A 25 -14.34 13.09 -4.04
N ASP A 26 -14.54 12.74 -5.32
CA ASP A 26 -15.90 12.60 -5.87
C ASP A 26 -16.64 11.39 -5.28
N PHE A 27 -15.96 10.27 -5.09
CA PHE A 27 -16.54 9.06 -4.48
C PHE A 27 -16.41 9.03 -2.95
N GLY A 28 -15.65 9.93 -2.35
CA GLY A 28 -15.44 9.96 -0.89
C GLY A 28 -14.74 8.72 -0.34
N PHE A 29 -13.85 8.10 -1.11
CA PHE A 29 -13.18 6.85 -0.72
C PHE A 29 -12.28 7.07 0.51
N GLN A 30 -12.58 6.36 1.60
CA GLN A 30 -11.89 6.49 2.88
C GLN A 30 -10.70 5.54 3.07
N GLY A 31 -10.60 4.50 2.23
CA GLY A 31 -9.47 3.56 2.27
C GLY A 31 -8.19 4.13 1.68
N PHE A 32 -7.15 3.32 1.61
CA PHE A 32 -5.85 3.68 1.03
C PHE A 32 -5.68 3.13 -0.39
N ILE A 33 -4.84 3.80 -1.17
CA ILE A 33 -4.45 3.37 -2.52
C ILE A 33 -3.08 2.71 -2.43
N VAL A 34 -3.01 1.43 -2.79
CA VAL A 34 -1.77 0.65 -2.89
C VAL A 34 -1.38 0.49 -4.35
N SER A 35 -0.08 0.49 -4.66
CA SER A 35 0.40 0.12 -5.99
C SER A 35 0.27 -1.38 -6.24
N ASP A 36 0.13 -1.79 -7.49
CA ASP A 36 0.53 -3.14 -7.90
C ASP A 36 2.06 -3.27 -7.77
N TRP A 37 2.60 -4.48 -7.76
CA TRP A 37 4.03 -4.74 -7.57
C TRP A 37 4.87 -4.02 -8.62
N THR A 38 5.69 -3.06 -8.18
CA THR A 38 6.53 -2.22 -9.03
C THR A 38 5.79 -1.27 -10.00
N ALA A 39 4.51 -0.99 -9.76
CA ALA A 39 3.73 -0.07 -10.59
C ALA A 39 3.98 1.41 -10.27
N THR A 40 4.67 1.71 -9.17
CA THR A 40 5.11 3.06 -8.81
C THR A 40 6.30 3.46 -9.68
N HIS A 41 6.25 4.65 -10.28
CA HIS A 41 7.30 5.17 -11.17
C HIS A 41 7.97 6.45 -10.67
N SER A 42 7.54 6.96 -9.51
CA SER A 42 8.14 8.14 -8.88
C SER A 42 7.82 8.21 -7.39
N GLY A 43 8.60 8.96 -6.61
CA GLY A 43 8.32 9.19 -5.20
C GLY A 43 7.34 10.33 -4.99
N VAL A 44 7.82 11.58 -5.05
CA VAL A 44 7.03 12.79 -4.76
C VAL A 44 5.76 12.90 -5.60
N ASN A 45 5.86 12.60 -6.91
CA ASN A 45 4.69 12.70 -7.79
C ASN A 45 3.62 11.68 -7.44
N ALA A 46 3.98 10.44 -7.16
CA ALA A 46 3.05 9.38 -6.78
C ALA A 46 2.35 9.71 -5.45
N VAL A 47 3.11 10.09 -4.42
CA VAL A 47 2.59 10.50 -3.12
C VAL A 47 1.60 11.66 -3.25
N ASN A 48 2.01 12.75 -3.92
CA ASN A 48 1.16 13.94 -4.08
C ASN A 48 -0.05 13.68 -5.00
N SER A 49 0.01 12.64 -5.82
CA SER A 49 -1.11 12.23 -6.67
C SER A 49 -2.12 11.33 -5.99
N GLY A 50 -1.83 10.84 -4.77
CA GLY A 50 -2.79 10.10 -3.98
C GLY A 50 -2.42 8.66 -3.66
N GLU A 51 -1.29 8.15 -4.13
CA GLU A 51 -0.79 6.82 -3.76
C GLU A 51 -0.38 6.82 -2.28
N ASP A 52 -0.87 5.84 -1.52
CA ASP A 52 -0.67 5.78 -0.08
C ASP A 52 0.32 4.70 0.34
N MET A 53 0.49 3.65 -0.47
CA MET A 53 1.38 2.53 -0.19
C MET A 53 2.05 2.01 -1.48
N ASP A 54 3.38 1.96 -1.48
CA ASP A 54 4.19 1.41 -2.57
C ASP A 54 4.57 -0.05 -2.29
N MET A 55 4.24 -0.94 -3.21
CA MET A 55 4.53 -2.38 -3.09
C MET A 55 5.37 -2.88 -4.27
N PRO A 56 6.34 -3.74 -4.03
CA PRO A 56 6.78 -4.30 -2.74
C PRO A 56 7.67 -3.35 -1.93
N GLY A 57 7.82 -2.10 -2.36
CA GLY A 57 8.67 -1.08 -1.78
C GLY A 57 10.02 -0.91 -2.49
N ASP A 58 10.48 -1.88 -3.25
CA ASP A 58 11.65 -1.75 -4.11
C ASP A 58 11.29 -1.13 -5.46
N VAL A 59 12.16 -0.28 -6.01
CA VAL A 59 12.00 0.28 -7.38
C VAL A 59 11.96 -0.85 -8.42
N THR A 60 12.80 -1.85 -8.25
CA THR A 60 12.77 -3.13 -8.97
C THR A 60 13.09 -4.24 -7.98
N PHE A 61 12.60 -5.45 -8.23
CA PHE A 61 12.81 -6.58 -7.32
C PHE A 61 14.27 -6.75 -6.91
N GLY A 62 14.52 -6.66 -5.60
CA GLY A 62 15.85 -6.84 -5.02
C GLY A 62 16.83 -5.69 -5.22
N SER A 63 16.37 -4.53 -5.68
CA SER A 63 17.23 -3.36 -5.89
C SER A 63 17.69 -2.69 -4.60
N LEU A 64 17.00 -2.93 -3.47
CA LEU A 64 17.20 -2.26 -2.18
C LEU A 64 17.08 -0.72 -2.27
N THR A 65 16.45 -0.22 -3.32
CA THR A 65 16.12 1.19 -3.52
C THR A 65 14.61 1.35 -3.58
N SER A 66 14.07 2.44 -3.04
CA SER A 66 12.63 2.66 -2.95
C SER A 66 12.27 4.06 -3.44
N PHE A 67 11.10 4.20 -4.07
CA PHE A 67 10.50 5.51 -4.30
C PHE A 67 9.97 6.13 -3.00
N PHE A 68 9.53 5.31 -2.05
CA PHE A 68 9.10 5.72 -0.71
C PHE A 68 10.26 5.56 0.30
N GLY A 69 10.03 5.07 1.48
CA GLY A 69 11.07 4.85 2.48
C GLY A 69 11.89 6.13 2.77
N GLN A 70 13.20 6.06 2.62
CA GLN A 70 14.09 7.21 2.85
C GLN A 70 13.81 8.40 1.92
N ASN A 71 13.38 8.14 0.69
CA ASN A 71 13.02 9.20 -0.26
C ASN A 71 11.73 9.91 0.14
N LEU A 72 10.76 9.21 0.76
CA LEU A 72 9.58 9.82 1.36
C LEU A 72 9.98 10.76 2.50
N THR A 73 10.84 10.30 3.40
CA THR A 73 11.38 11.12 4.49
C THR A 73 12.11 12.35 3.97
N ALA A 74 12.94 12.19 2.94
CA ALA A 74 13.64 13.32 2.30
C ALA A 74 12.65 14.31 1.65
N GLY A 75 11.59 13.81 1.01
CA GLY A 75 10.54 14.62 0.39
C GLY A 75 9.77 15.46 1.41
N VAL A 76 9.50 14.91 2.58
CA VAL A 76 8.88 15.66 3.70
C VAL A 76 9.85 16.69 4.25
N ASN A 77 11.09 16.32 4.53
CA ASN A 77 12.09 17.22 5.12
C ASN A 77 12.43 18.42 4.22
N ASN A 78 12.37 18.26 2.90
CA ASN A 78 12.64 19.35 1.96
C ASN A 78 11.38 20.12 1.52
N GLY A 79 10.20 19.76 2.05
CA GLY A 79 8.93 20.41 1.75
C GLY A 79 8.28 20.03 0.41
N SER A 80 8.82 19.04 -0.33
CA SER A 80 8.20 18.55 -1.57
C SER A 80 6.94 17.73 -1.32
N ILE A 81 6.80 17.19 -0.11
CA ILE A 81 5.63 16.46 0.39
C ILE A 81 5.21 17.16 1.68
N ALA A 82 3.94 17.58 1.76
CA ALA A 82 3.41 18.18 2.98
C ALA A 82 3.26 17.14 4.11
N ASN A 83 3.45 17.55 5.36
CA ASN A 83 3.23 16.67 6.52
C ASN A 83 1.79 16.12 6.53
N GLU A 84 0.83 16.99 6.23
CA GLU A 84 -0.59 16.62 6.18
C GLU A 84 -0.87 15.50 5.18
N ARG A 85 -0.07 15.42 4.09
CA ARG A 85 -0.20 14.31 3.14
C ARG A 85 0.37 13.01 3.70
N LEU A 86 1.46 13.07 4.44
CA LEU A 86 2.00 11.89 5.13
C LEU A 86 1.03 11.39 6.20
N ASP A 87 0.41 12.30 6.95
CA ASP A 87 -0.60 11.98 7.95
C ASP A 87 -1.83 11.32 7.29
N ASP A 88 -2.35 11.87 6.17
CA ASP A 88 -3.45 11.27 5.40
C ASP A 88 -3.13 9.84 4.92
N MET A 89 -1.89 9.58 4.46
CA MET A 89 -1.46 8.23 4.08
C MET A 89 -1.54 7.25 5.26
N ALA A 90 -0.98 7.65 6.40
CA ALA A 90 -0.96 6.84 7.61
C ALA A 90 -2.37 6.62 8.15
N GLU A 91 -3.20 7.65 8.22
CA GLU A 91 -4.58 7.58 8.69
C GLU A 91 -5.42 6.61 7.84
N ARG A 92 -5.30 6.63 6.51
CA ARG A 92 -6.03 5.74 5.62
C ARG A 92 -5.67 4.28 5.82
N ILE A 93 -4.38 3.98 6.00
CA ILE A 93 -3.90 2.62 6.24
C ILE A 93 -4.40 2.13 7.61
N VAL A 94 -4.23 2.94 8.66
CA VAL A 94 -4.63 2.59 10.03
C VAL A 94 -6.16 2.51 10.16
N ALA A 95 -6.91 3.40 9.53
CA ALA A 95 -8.37 3.34 9.52
C ALA A 95 -8.88 2.03 8.89
N SER A 96 -8.24 1.56 7.82
CA SER A 96 -8.58 0.29 7.19
C SER A 96 -8.30 -0.90 8.11
N TRP A 97 -7.23 -0.85 8.89
CA TRP A 97 -6.89 -1.86 9.89
C TRP A 97 -7.94 -1.93 11.02
N PHE A 98 -8.39 -0.79 11.53
CA PHE A 98 -9.48 -0.72 12.51
C PHE A 98 -10.83 -1.15 11.92
N LEU A 99 -11.13 -0.75 10.68
CA LEU A 99 -12.37 -1.15 10.01
C LEU A 99 -12.50 -2.66 9.86
N LEU A 100 -11.38 -3.36 9.73
CA LEU A 100 -11.31 -4.82 9.63
C LEU A 100 -11.17 -5.49 11.00
N GLU A 101 -11.32 -4.75 12.10
CA GLU A 101 -11.24 -5.26 13.49
C GLU A 101 -9.95 -6.02 13.79
N GLN A 102 -8.83 -5.65 13.13
CA GLN A 102 -7.54 -6.32 13.31
C GLN A 102 -6.85 -5.98 14.64
N ASP A 103 -7.43 -5.07 15.41
CA ASP A 103 -7.05 -4.73 16.79
C ASP A 103 -7.66 -5.66 17.85
N GLN A 104 -8.60 -6.55 17.45
CA GLN A 104 -9.35 -7.40 18.35
C GLN A 104 -9.20 -8.88 18.00
N ASP A 105 -8.59 -9.65 18.87
CA ASP A 105 -8.42 -11.11 18.76
C ASP A 105 -7.96 -11.61 17.36
N TYR A 106 -7.21 -10.77 16.66
CA TYR A 106 -6.71 -11.10 15.33
C TYR A 106 -5.67 -12.24 15.45
N PRO A 107 -5.71 -13.26 14.59
CA PRO A 107 -4.74 -14.35 14.62
C PRO A 107 -3.31 -13.83 14.54
N GLU A 108 -2.39 -14.51 15.21
CA GLU A 108 -0.96 -14.19 15.11
C GLU A 108 -0.52 -14.15 13.65
N VAL A 109 0.29 -13.14 13.33
CA VAL A 109 0.86 -13.00 11.97
C VAL A 109 1.73 -14.22 11.68
N SER A 110 1.42 -14.92 10.58
CA SER A 110 2.19 -16.06 10.12
C SER A 110 2.76 -15.80 8.73
N PHE A 111 4.06 -16.05 8.57
CA PHE A 111 4.75 -16.00 7.29
C PHE A 111 4.95 -17.40 6.68
N ASP A 112 4.24 -18.42 7.18
CA ASP A 112 4.39 -19.80 6.76
C ASP A 112 3.54 -20.19 5.54
N SER A 113 2.76 -19.25 4.97
CA SER A 113 1.84 -19.49 3.85
C SER A 113 2.50 -20.09 2.59
N PHE A 114 3.79 -19.90 2.41
CA PHE A 114 4.57 -20.46 1.29
C PHE A 114 5.25 -21.80 1.60
N ARG A 115 5.13 -22.31 2.83
CA ARG A 115 5.70 -23.59 3.21
C ARG A 115 4.73 -24.71 2.83
N ARG A 116 5.27 -25.80 2.29
CA ARG A 116 4.46 -26.99 1.98
C ARG A 116 3.82 -27.54 3.24
N PRO A 117 2.54 -27.97 3.20
CA PRO A 117 1.89 -28.66 4.31
C PRO A 117 2.72 -29.89 4.73
N GLY A 118 2.96 -30.04 6.05
CA GLY A 118 3.68 -31.20 6.61
C GLY A 118 5.12 -30.95 7.03
N GLY A 119 5.63 -29.74 6.97
CA GLY A 119 6.89 -29.36 7.62
C GLY A 119 6.73 -29.34 9.16
N ALA A 120 7.74 -29.83 9.89
CA ALA A 120 7.71 -30.05 11.33
C ALA A 120 7.49 -28.79 12.22
N ASN A 121 7.37 -27.61 11.63
CA ASN A 121 7.15 -26.32 12.32
C ASN A 121 5.97 -25.52 11.72
N ASN A 122 4.97 -26.20 11.18
CA ASN A 122 3.76 -25.55 10.71
C ASN A 122 2.85 -25.27 11.93
N SER A 123 3.12 -24.19 12.66
CA SER A 123 2.24 -23.67 13.72
C SER A 123 1.04 -22.92 13.15
N HIS A 124 0.76 -23.10 11.90
CA HIS A 124 -0.16 -22.36 11.06
C HIS A 124 -1.59 -22.83 11.28
N VAL A 125 -2.43 -22.00 11.81
CA VAL A 125 -3.88 -22.19 11.72
C VAL A 125 -4.27 -21.89 10.29
N ASN A 126 -4.64 -22.92 9.52
CA ASN A 126 -5.16 -22.72 8.17
C ASN A 126 -6.60 -22.21 8.26
N VAL A 127 -6.74 -20.90 8.36
CA VAL A 127 -8.05 -20.22 8.47
C VAL A 127 -8.93 -20.53 7.25
N GLN A 128 -8.34 -20.89 6.11
CA GLN A 128 -9.12 -21.26 4.91
C GLN A 128 -9.81 -22.61 5.05
N GLU A 129 -9.22 -23.58 5.72
CA GLU A 129 -9.87 -24.88 5.94
C GLU A 129 -11.11 -24.76 6.84
N ASP A 130 -11.12 -23.82 7.78
CA ASP A 130 -12.27 -23.62 8.67
C ASP A 130 -13.44 -22.89 8.00
N HIS A 131 -13.18 -22.11 6.94
CA HIS A 131 -14.23 -21.42 6.16
C HIS A 131 -14.92 -22.32 5.13
N TYR A 132 -14.37 -23.47 4.80
CA TYR A 132 -14.92 -24.40 3.81
C TYR A 132 -15.59 -25.65 4.44
N LYS A 133 -15.69 -25.70 5.77
CA LYS A 133 -16.45 -26.69 6.50
C LYS A 133 -17.82 -26.16 6.93
#